data_e9d4152f0128d90603655cb3253ec4e2
#
_entry.id   e9d4152f0128d90603655cb3253ec4e2
#
_cell.length_a   1.000
_cell.length_b   1.000
_cell.length_c   1.000
_cell.angle_alpha   90.00
_cell.angle_beta   90.00
_cell.angle_gamma   90.00
#
_symmetry.space_group_name_H-M   'P 1'
#
loop_
_entity.id
_entity.type
_entity.pdbx_description
1 polymer ?
#
loop_
_entity_poly.entity_id
_entity_poly.type
_entity_poly.pdbx_seq_one_letter_code
_entity_poly.pdbx_strand_id
1 'polypeptide(L)'
;MTITYIPMKHGFLYLTAIIDWYSRCIVGWDVDDTLDTTMVINACKKAFKVAKPLIINSDQGSQFTSDKYIEFIRDNGIRQSMDGKSRWADNIMIERWFRSFKYEEAYLTEYANLKEAREAIGRYIYTYNFERCHQSIGNKRPAEVYYPVMLLDAARAAA
;
A
#
# COMPACT_ATOMS: atom_id res chain seq x y z
N MET A 1 4.30 4.86 -3.40
CA MET A 1 4.09 3.39 -3.56
C MET A 1 5.43 2.70 -3.68
N THR A 2 5.63 1.59 -3.02
CA THR A 2 6.85 0.77 -3.13
C THR A 2 6.56 -0.68 -2.73
N ILE A 3 7.55 -1.57 -2.88
CA ILE A 3 7.46 -3.00 -2.57
C ILE A 3 8.40 -3.32 -1.41
N THR A 4 7.98 -4.20 -0.51
CA THR A 4 8.82 -4.73 0.56
C THR A 4 8.79 -6.26 0.59
N TYR A 5 9.81 -6.85 1.20
CA TYR A 5 9.93 -8.30 1.43
C TYR A 5 9.34 -8.65 2.79
N ILE A 6 8.65 -9.78 2.84
CA ILE A 6 8.12 -10.38 4.06
C ILE A 6 8.77 -11.75 4.20
N PRO A 7 9.53 -12.03 5.27
CA PRO A 7 10.14 -13.33 5.47
C PRO A 7 9.07 -14.40 5.76
N MET A 8 9.28 -15.59 5.21
CA MET A 8 8.52 -16.78 5.52
C MET A 8 9.45 -17.87 6.02
N LYS A 9 8.89 -18.97 6.51
CA LYS A 9 9.68 -20.16 6.89
C LYS A 9 10.57 -20.65 5.74
N HIS A 10 10.05 -20.60 4.52
CA HIS A 10 10.78 -20.94 3.30
C HIS A 10 10.56 -19.85 2.26
N GLY A 11 11.58 -19.01 2.04
CA GLY A 11 11.53 -17.94 1.04
C GLY A 11 10.95 -16.61 1.55
N PHE A 12 10.38 -15.86 0.63
CA PHE A 12 9.84 -14.52 0.88
C PHE A 12 8.52 -14.33 0.15
N LEU A 13 7.66 -13.49 0.71
CA LEU A 13 6.56 -12.84 0.00
C LEU A 13 6.93 -11.40 -0.31
N TYR A 14 6.26 -10.85 -1.29
CA TYR A 14 6.40 -9.46 -1.72
C TYR A 14 5.09 -8.73 -1.41
N LEU A 15 5.18 -7.64 -0.67
CA LEU A 15 4.03 -6.76 -0.38
C LEU A 15 4.23 -5.43 -1.09
N THR A 16 3.30 -5.08 -1.97
CA THR A 16 3.17 -3.71 -2.47
C THR A 16 2.08 -2.98 -1.72
N ALA A 17 2.32 -1.71 -1.39
CA ALA A 17 1.33 -0.85 -0.74
C ALA A 17 1.36 0.57 -1.29
N ILE A 18 0.20 1.20 -1.31
CA ILE A 18 -0.04 2.57 -1.75
C ILE A 18 -0.58 3.33 -0.56
N ILE A 19 0.15 4.36 -0.14
CA ILE A 19 -0.26 5.27 0.93
C ILE A 19 -0.69 6.60 0.35
N ASP A 20 -1.82 7.12 0.80
CA ASP A 20 -2.21 8.51 0.54
C ASP A 20 -1.41 9.45 1.45
N TRP A 21 -0.73 10.42 0.87
CA TRP A 21 0.20 11.28 1.62
C TRP A 21 -0.50 12.20 2.61
N TYR A 22 -1.71 12.63 2.31
CA TYR A 22 -2.46 13.53 3.18
C TYR A 22 -3.08 12.79 4.37
N SER A 23 -3.86 11.76 4.09
CA SER A 23 -4.60 11.01 5.10
C SER A 23 -3.77 9.94 5.83
N ARG A 24 -2.63 9.53 5.26
CA ARG A 24 -1.84 8.35 5.69
C ARG A 24 -2.55 7.02 5.48
N CYS A 25 -3.70 7.00 4.83
CA CYS A 25 -4.46 5.80 4.56
C CYS A 25 -3.72 4.88 3.57
N ILE A 26 -3.68 3.59 3.87
CA ILE A 26 -3.26 2.56 2.90
C ILE A 26 -4.46 2.31 1.99
N VAL A 27 -4.40 2.87 0.79
CA VAL A 27 -5.53 2.88 -0.15
C VAL A 27 -5.55 1.70 -1.11
N GLY A 28 -4.42 1.02 -1.25
CA GLY A 28 -4.31 -0.19 -2.07
C GLY A 28 -3.10 -1.01 -1.66
N TRP A 29 -3.22 -2.32 -1.74
CA TRP A 29 -2.14 -3.24 -1.45
C TRP A 29 -2.38 -4.59 -2.12
N ASP A 30 -1.31 -5.32 -2.36
CA ASP A 30 -1.36 -6.73 -2.76
C ASP A 30 -0.11 -7.46 -2.28
N VAL A 31 -0.24 -8.77 -2.06
CA VAL A 31 0.85 -9.64 -1.62
C VAL A 31 0.92 -10.87 -2.52
N ASP A 32 2.13 -11.26 -2.91
CA ASP A 32 2.36 -12.40 -3.78
C ASP A 32 3.71 -13.08 -3.42
N ASP A 33 3.91 -14.32 -3.84
CA ASP A 33 5.16 -15.05 -3.77
C ASP A 33 6.09 -14.76 -4.96
N THR A 34 5.59 -14.06 -5.96
CA THR A 34 6.35 -13.60 -7.13
C THR A 34 6.43 -12.08 -7.18
N LEU A 35 7.61 -11.58 -7.57
CA LEU A 35 7.85 -10.15 -7.75
C LEU A 35 7.45 -9.72 -9.18
N ASP A 36 6.15 -9.74 -9.45
CA ASP A 36 5.58 -9.45 -10.77
C ASP A 36 4.85 -8.09 -10.81
N THR A 37 4.85 -7.46 -11.99
CA THR A 37 4.13 -6.21 -12.25
C THR A 37 2.61 -6.33 -11.99
N THR A 38 2.05 -7.54 -12.13
CA THR A 38 0.63 -7.79 -11.90
C THR A 38 0.21 -7.49 -10.47
N MET A 39 1.05 -7.81 -9.47
CA MET A 39 0.81 -7.48 -8.07
C MET A 39 0.68 -5.96 -7.86
N VAL A 40 1.56 -5.19 -8.49
CA VAL A 40 1.51 -3.71 -8.44
C VAL A 40 0.23 -3.17 -9.06
N ILE A 41 -0.14 -3.68 -10.23
CA ILE A 41 -1.39 -3.29 -10.93
C ILE A 41 -2.62 -3.67 -10.09
N ASN A 42 -2.62 -4.82 -9.42
CA ASN A 42 -3.72 -5.22 -8.54
C ASN A 42 -3.88 -4.28 -7.35
N ALA A 43 -2.80 -3.85 -6.73
CA ALA A 43 -2.83 -2.84 -5.68
C ALA A 43 -3.41 -1.51 -6.19
N CYS A 44 -2.99 -1.06 -7.37
CA CYS A 44 -3.55 0.13 -8.01
C CYS A 44 -5.05 -0.01 -8.31
N LYS A 45 -5.49 -1.15 -8.86
CA LYS A 45 -6.91 -1.41 -9.12
C LYS A 45 -7.76 -1.34 -7.86
N LYS A 46 -7.25 -1.83 -6.73
CA LYS A 46 -7.93 -1.71 -5.43
C LYS A 46 -8.05 -0.25 -4.99
N ALA A 47 -6.95 0.51 -5.06
CA ALA A 47 -6.94 1.93 -4.73
C ALA A 47 -7.91 2.74 -5.61
N PHE A 48 -7.92 2.48 -6.92
CA PHE A 48 -8.71 3.26 -7.89
C PHE A 48 -10.22 2.98 -7.86
N LYS A 49 -10.66 1.95 -7.11
CA LYS A 49 -12.11 1.72 -6.87
C LYS A 49 -12.75 2.85 -6.06
N VAL A 50 -11.99 3.50 -5.19
CA VAL A 50 -12.49 4.59 -4.34
C VAL A 50 -12.22 5.94 -5.00
N ALA A 51 -10.97 6.21 -5.35
CA ALA A 51 -10.56 7.45 -6.00
C ALA A 51 -9.31 7.23 -6.86
N LYS A 52 -9.28 7.87 -8.03
CA LYS A 52 -8.09 7.91 -8.87
C LYS A 52 -7.23 9.12 -8.49
N PRO A 53 -5.93 8.93 -8.18
CA PRO A 53 -5.05 10.05 -7.91
C PRO A 53 -4.69 10.80 -9.20
N LEU A 54 -4.32 12.07 -9.10
CA LEU A 54 -3.73 12.81 -10.22
C LEU A 54 -2.30 12.37 -10.51
N ILE A 55 -1.57 12.04 -9.45
CA ILE A 55 -0.16 11.63 -9.51
C ILE A 55 0.03 10.41 -8.62
N ILE A 56 0.73 9.41 -9.12
CA ILE A 56 1.23 8.28 -8.33
C ILE A 56 2.75 8.34 -8.29
N ASN A 57 3.31 8.34 -7.07
CA ASN A 57 4.75 8.30 -6.89
C ASN A 57 5.21 6.87 -6.59
N SER A 58 6.30 6.44 -7.22
CA SER A 58 6.92 5.14 -7.01
C SER A 58 8.44 5.26 -6.96
N ASP A 59 9.11 4.25 -6.42
CA ASP A 59 10.54 4.06 -6.62
C ASP A 59 10.86 3.64 -8.07
N GLN A 60 12.15 3.44 -8.37
CA GLN A 60 12.64 3.05 -9.69
C GLN A 60 12.72 1.53 -9.91
N GLY A 61 11.97 0.74 -9.13
CA GLY A 61 11.92 -0.71 -9.31
C GLY A 61 11.44 -1.11 -10.71
N SER A 62 11.94 -2.23 -11.22
CA SER A 62 11.62 -2.73 -12.58
C SER A 62 10.13 -2.92 -12.82
N GLN A 63 9.35 -3.20 -11.78
CA GLN A 63 7.90 -3.33 -11.84
C GLN A 63 7.21 -2.02 -12.22
N PHE A 64 7.75 -0.88 -11.75
CA PHE A 64 7.22 0.47 -11.99
C PHE A 64 7.71 1.10 -13.30
N THR A 65 8.73 0.51 -13.92
CA THR A 65 9.29 0.94 -15.22
C THR A 65 8.88 0.01 -16.35
N SER A 66 8.12 -1.05 -16.08
CA SER A 66 7.63 -1.97 -17.10
C SER A 66 6.58 -1.31 -18.00
N ASP A 67 6.60 -1.63 -19.30
CA ASP A 67 5.62 -1.11 -20.28
C ASP A 67 4.20 -1.37 -19.80
N LYS A 68 3.91 -2.58 -19.30
CA LYS A 68 2.61 -2.99 -18.77
C LYS A 68 2.09 -2.06 -17.67
N TYR A 69 2.96 -1.63 -16.75
CA TYR A 69 2.58 -0.71 -15.68
C TYR A 69 2.41 0.72 -16.20
N ILE A 70 3.34 1.20 -17.04
CA ILE A 70 3.30 2.54 -17.62
C ILE A 70 2.02 2.73 -18.45
N GLU A 71 1.67 1.76 -19.30
CA GLU A 71 0.43 1.76 -20.07
C GLU A 71 -0.79 1.78 -19.17
N PHE A 72 -0.83 0.93 -18.14
CA PHE A 72 -1.93 0.89 -17.19
C PHE A 72 -2.15 2.24 -16.49
N ILE A 73 -1.09 2.91 -16.04
CA ILE A 73 -1.17 4.22 -15.37
C ILE A 73 -1.65 5.30 -16.36
N ARG A 74 -1.08 5.33 -17.56
CA ARG A 74 -1.47 6.25 -18.65
C ARG A 74 -2.92 6.09 -19.04
N ASP A 75 -3.40 4.87 -19.22
CA ASP A 75 -4.77 4.56 -19.64
C ASP A 75 -5.79 4.95 -18.56
N ASN A 76 -5.36 5.02 -17.31
CA ASN A 76 -6.18 5.56 -16.21
C ASN A 76 -6.11 7.09 -16.09
N GLY A 77 -5.35 7.80 -16.94
CA GLY A 77 -5.20 9.25 -16.91
C GLY A 77 -4.34 9.78 -15.74
N ILE A 78 -3.49 8.92 -15.17
CA ILE A 78 -2.67 9.23 -13.99
C ILE A 78 -1.25 9.57 -14.45
N ARG A 79 -0.64 10.58 -13.83
CA ARG A 79 0.78 10.90 -14.03
C ARG A 79 1.64 10.06 -13.08
N GLN A 80 2.64 9.37 -13.62
CA GLN A 80 3.65 8.72 -12.80
C GLN A 80 4.74 9.73 -12.41
N SER A 81 5.09 9.76 -11.14
CA SER A 81 6.29 10.41 -10.61
C SER A 81 7.22 9.35 -10.06
N MET A 82 8.51 9.46 -10.37
CA MET A 82 9.52 8.57 -9.81
C MET A 82 10.50 9.38 -8.96
N ASP A 83 11.01 8.75 -7.91
CA ASP A 83 12.04 9.36 -7.08
C ASP A 83 13.30 9.62 -7.91
N GLY A 84 13.66 10.89 -8.04
CA GLY A 84 14.95 11.28 -8.62
C GLY A 84 16.08 11.10 -7.60
N LYS A 85 17.34 11.17 -8.08
CA LYS A 85 18.61 11.00 -7.30
C LYS A 85 18.73 11.82 -6.00
N SER A 86 17.78 12.70 -5.66
CA SER A 86 17.81 13.56 -4.47
C SER A 86 16.48 13.66 -3.73
N ARG A 87 15.49 12.83 -4.05
CA ARG A 87 14.13 12.89 -3.47
C ARG A 87 13.79 11.71 -2.59
N TRP A 88 14.75 11.29 -1.76
CA TRP A 88 14.53 10.27 -0.72
C TRP A 88 13.34 10.60 0.21
N ALA A 89 12.97 11.88 0.33
CA ALA A 89 11.83 12.31 1.15
C ALA A 89 10.47 11.84 0.63
N ASP A 90 10.35 11.54 -0.66
CA ASP A 90 9.06 11.21 -1.29
C ASP A 90 8.55 9.82 -0.87
N ASN A 91 9.44 8.91 -0.45
CA ASN A 91 9.09 7.56 0.02
C ASN A 91 9.10 7.38 1.54
N ILE A 92 9.52 8.38 2.32
CA ILE A 92 9.64 8.29 3.79
C ILE A 92 8.36 7.75 4.46
N MET A 93 7.19 8.15 3.97
CA MET A 93 5.93 7.78 4.60
C MET A 93 5.63 6.29 4.46
N ILE A 94 5.79 5.76 3.26
CA ILE A 94 5.55 4.35 3.02
C ILE A 94 6.65 3.48 3.64
N GLU A 95 7.90 3.93 3.64
CA GLU A 95 9.01 3.24 4.29
C GLU A 95 8.81 3.17 5.82
N ARG A 96 8.37 4.26 6.44
CA ARG A 96 8.01 4.29 7.85
C ARG A 96 6.85 3.34 8.16
N TRP A 97 5.83 3.30 7.30
CA TRP A 97 4.72 2.37 7.45
C TRP A 97 5.20 0.91 7.34
N PHE A 98 6.03 0.58 6.35
CA PHE A 98 6.61 -0.75 6.21
C PHE A 98 7.47 -1.15 7.42
N ARG A 99 8.21 -0.20 7.99
CA ARG A 99 8.97 -0.46 9.21
C ARG A 99 8.03 -0.85 10.35
N SER A 100 6.97 -0.08 10.59
CA SER A 100 5.99 -0.40 11.63
C SER A 100 5.34 -1.76 11.38
N PHE A 101 4.87 -2.01 10.16
CA PHE A 101 4.30 -3.29 9.77
C PHE A 101 5.25 -4.47 10.02
N LYS A 102 6.53 -4.34 9.67
CA LYS A 102 7.51 -5.41 9.88
C LYS A 102 7.71 -5.73 11.36
N TYR A 103 7.84 -4.72 12.20
CA TYR A 103 8.09 -4.91 13.63
C TYR A 103 6.84 -5.31 14.41
N GLU A 104 5.66 -4.88 13.99
CA GLU A 104 4.42 -5.14 14.70
C GLU A 104 3.70 -6.40 14.22
N GLU A 105 3.97 -6.88 13.01
CA GLU A 105 3.28 -8.01 12.40
C GLU A 105 4.24 -9.01 11.75
N ALA A 106 4.97 -8.63 10.69
CA ALA A 106 5.65 -9.57 9.81
C ALA A 106 6.80 -10.34 10.48
N TYR A 107 7.51 -9.75 11.44
CA TYR A 107 8.59 -10.42 12.17
C TYR A 107 8.10 -11.20 13.39
N LEU A 108 6.86 -10.98 13.81
CA LEU A 108 6.25 -11.66 14.94
C LEU A 108 5.40 -12.86 14.51
N THR A 109 5.08 -12.97 13.22
CA THR A 109 4.17 -13.97 12.68
C THR A 109 4.90 -14.84 11.66
N GLU A 110 4.86 -16.15 11.84
CA GLU A 110 5.34 -17.13 10.85
C GLU A 110 4.16 -17.56 9.98
N TYR A 111 4.04 -17.00 8.78
CA TYR A 111 2.96 -17.36 7.86
C TYR A 111 3.21 -18.72 7.23
N ALA A 112 2.23 -19.62 7.30
CA ALA A 112 2.33 -20.95 6.71
C ALA A 112 2.20 -20.92 5.18
N ASN A 113 1.47 -19.97 4.63
CA ASN A 113 1.22 -19.83 3.18
C ASN A 113 0.76 -18.42 2.81
N LEU A 114 0.67 -18.16 1.49
CA LEU A 114 0.25 -16.88 0.94
C LEU A 114 -1.15 -16.44 1.40
N LYS A 115 -2.10 -17.39 1.55
CA LYS A 115 -3.46 -17.09 1.99
C LYS A 115 -3.47 -16.55 3.42
N GLU A 116 -2.79 -17.22 4.33
CA GLU A 116 -2.67 -16.80 5.73
C GLU A 116 -1.98 -15.43 5.84
N ALA A 117 -0.89 -15.22 5.09
CA ALA A 117 -0.21 -13.93 5.03
C ALA A 117 -1.17 -12.83 4.54
N ARG A 118 -1.93 -13.08 3.49
CA ARG A 118 -2.91 -12.12 2.93
C ARG A 118 -3.98 -11.75 3.96
N GLU A 119 -4.50 -12.69 4.70
CA GLU A 119 -5.48 -12.46 5.75
C GLU A 119 -4.90 -11.65 6.91
N ALA A 120 -3.71 -12.00 7.38
CA ALA A 120 -3.03 -11.30 8.48
C ALA A 120 -2.65 -9.86 8.10
N ILE A 121 -2.08 -9.66 6.92
CA ILE A 121 -1.76 -8.33 6.38
C ILE A 121 -3.03 -7.49 6.22
N GLY A 122 -4.11 -8.09 5.72
CA GLY A 122 -5.41 -7.43 5.60
C GLY A 122 -5.93 -6.94 6.94
N ARG A 123 -5.88 -7.77 8.00
CA ARG A 123 -6.25 -7.37 9.37
C ARG A 123 -5.37 -6.24 9.90
N TYR A 124 -4.06 -6.33 9.71
CA TYR A 124 -3.14 -5.25 10.13
C TYR A 124 -3.47 -3.93 9.45
N ILE A 125 -3.69 -3.94 8.11
CA ILE A 125 -4.04 -2.74 7.35
C ILE A 125 -5.42 -2.20 7.78
N TYR A 126 -6.39 -3.08 8.07
CA TYR A 126 -7.69 -2.68 8.60
C TYR A 126 -7.52 -1.93 9.93
N THR A 127 -6.82 -2.52 10.89
CA THR A 127 -6.55 -1.88 12.20
C THR A 127 -5.81 -0.55 12.04
N TYR A 128 -4.80 -0.50 11.15
CA TYR A 128 -4.08 0.73 10.86
C TYR A 128 -5.00 1.83 10.30
N ASN A 129 -5.85 1.51 9.34
CA ASN A 129 -6.70 2.50 8.66
C ASN A 129 -7.92 2.93 9.50
N PHE A 130 -8.58 1.98 10.17
CA PHE A 130 -9.92 2.18 10.75
C PHE A 130 -9.96 2.23 12.27
N GLU A 131 -8.91 1.79 12.97
CA GLU A 131 -8.93 1.68 14.43
C GLU A 131 -7.84 2.52 15.11
N ARG A 132 -6.65 2.63 14.48
CA ARG A 132 -5.50 3.32 15.06
C ARG A 132 -5.54 4.81 14.75
N CYS A 133 -5.48 5.65 15.79
CA CYS A 133 -5.32 7.09 15.65
C CYS A 133 -3.85 7.47 15.43
N HIS A 134 -3.61 8.50 14.60
CA HIS A 134 -2.27 8.97 14.27
C HIS A 134 -2.09 10.45 14.61
N GLN A 135 -1.06 10.74 15.41
CA GLN A 135 -0.76 12.11 15.84
C GLN A 135 -0.50 13.06 14.66
N SER A 136 0.15 12.58 13.60
CA SER A 136 0.49 13.38 12.41
C SER A 136 -0.72 13.86 11.61
N ILE A 137 -1.90 13.33 11.86
CA ILE A 137 -3.17 13.74 11.24
C ILE A 137 -4.20 14.19 12.28
N GLY A 138 -3.72 14.80 13.38
CA GLY A 138 -4.57 15.37 14.42
C GLY A 138 -5.28 14.30 15.28
N ASN A 139 -4.64 13.17 15.56
CA ASN A 139 -5.19 12.04 16.32
C ASN A 139 -6.46 11.43 15.68
N LYS A 140 -6.61 11.56 14.37
CA LYS A 140 -7.66 10.90 13.60
C LYS A 140 -7.18 9.55 13.08
N ARG A 141 -8.13 8.71 12.66
CA ARG A 141 -7.84 7.49 11.93
C ARG A 141 -7.62 7.82 10.45
N PRO A 142 -6.69 7.17 9.76
CA PRO A 142 -6.46 7.42 8.34
C PRO A 142 -7.72 7.39 7.48
N ALA A 143 -8.58 6.41 7.70
CA ALA A 143 -9.84 6.28 6.95
C ALA A 143 -10.81 7.44 7.18
N GLU A 144 -10.86 8.04 8.37
CA GLU A 144 -11.69 9.24 8.64
C GLU A 144 -11.24 10.46 7.88
N VAL A 145 -9.95 10.52 7.52
CA VAL A 145 -9.39 11.63 6.74
C VAL A 145 -9.50 11.37 5.24
N TYR A 146 -9.43 10.10 4.82
CA TYR A 146 -9.46 9.71 3.41
C TYR A 146 -10.88 9.61 2.83
N TYR A 147 -11.80 8.98 3.55
CA TYR A 147 -13.16 8.77 3.05
C TYR A 147 -14.08 9.93 3.43
N PRO A 148 -14.96 10.38 2.53
CA PRO A 148 -16.10 11.21 2.91
C PRO A 148 -16.92 10.51 4.00
N VAL A 149 -17.46 11.26 4.95
CA VAL A 149 -18.21 10.72 6.10
C VAL A 149 -19.29 9.73 5.69
N MET A 150 -20.03 10.02 4.61
CA MET A 150 -21.09 9.17 4.10
C MET A 150 -20.63 7.81 3.53
N LEU A 151 -19.35 7.68 3.21
CA LEU A 151 -18.77 6.45 2.65
C LEU A 151 -17.96 5.67 3.68
N LEU A 152 -17.73 6.21 4.87
CA LEU A 152 -16.84 5.62 5.86
C LEU A 152 -17.32 4.25 6.35
N ASP A 153 -18.62 4.11 6.63
CA ASP A 153 -19.20 2.85 7.09
C ASP A 153 -19.20 1.78 6.00
N ALA A 154 -19.51 2.17 4.76
CA ALA A 154 -19.42 1.27 3.62
C ALA A 154 -17.96 0.83 3.35
N ALA A 155 -17.00 1.74 3.47
CA ALA A 155 -15.57 1.43 3.34
C ALA A 155 -15.10 0.48 4.43
N ARG A 156 -15.56 0.66 5.67
CA ARG A 156 -15.24 -0.22 6.80
C ARG A 156 -15.79 -1.64 6.61
N ALA A 157 -17.00 -1.76 6.09
CA ALA A 157 -17.62 -3.07 5.84
C ALA A 157 -16.98 -3.83 4.66
N ALA A 158 -16.33 -3.13 3.73
CA ALA A 158 -15.71 -3.70 2.53
C ALA A 158 -14.20 -3.98 2.68
N ALA A 159 -13.60 -3.55 3.79
CA ALA A 159 -12.17 -3.70 4.06
C ALA A 159 -11.86 -5.00 4.78
#